data_f605a495cba864ad1bd7cc0f14cf7e9a
#
_entry.id   f605a495cba864ad1bd7cc0f14cf7e9a
#
_cell.length_a   1.000
_cell.length_b   1.000
_cell.length_c   1.000
_cell.angle_alpha   90.00
_cell.angle_beta   90.00
_cell.angle_gamma   90.00
#
_symmetry.space_group_name_H-M   'P 1'
#
loop_
_entity.id
_entity.type
_entity.pdbx_description
1 polymer ?
#
loop_
_entity_poly.entity_id
_entity_poly.type
_entity_poly.pdbx_seq_one_letter_code
_entity_poly.pdbx_strand_id
1 'polypeptide(L)'
;RVLLLNPPVNLYTSVSNLNNLVNTKVLNSVDGRTFYQMMLDKLTRYFSSKGRFDFDEAVLFDFQNSPQKLTENELAMLIGSMFRFTAADINFTSDLINRRGMITPIQKKIYDGTNLTPFFKEALVCDFECYIHKQLLPLWRVHFKGALNAEPIAESSDLDTLIHATSLYALSDYLRDSTKIAVMHNADDIILGKGDIGFLKEHMAERLTLYPYGGHLGNLTYRENAADILEFFP
;
A
#
# COMPACT_ATOMS: atom_id res chain seq x y z
N ARG A 1 6.67 19.71 -16.16
CA ARG A 1 5.49 18.88 -16.22
C ARG A 1 5.62 17.73 -15.24
N VAL A 2 4.50 17.23 -14.72
CA VAL A 2 4.43 16.11 -13.77
C VAL A 2 3.36 15.15 -14.26
N LEU A 3 3.69 13.88 -14.42
CA LEU A 3 2.76 12.80 -14.67
C LEU A 3 2.66 11.92 -13.43
N LEU A 4 1.46 11.81 -12.87
CA LEU A 4 1.17 10.93 -11.76
C LEU A 4 0.64 9.60 -12.32
N LEU A 5 1.32 8.50 -12.03
CA LEU A 5 0.95 7.16 -12.47
C LEU A 5 0.30 6.40 -11.31
N ASN A 6 -0.97 6.04 -11.46
CA ASN A 6 -1.76 5.36 -10.44
C ASN A 6 -1.59 5.94 -9.01
N PRO A 7 -1.69 7.28 -8.85
CA PRO A 7 -1.50 7.87 -7.54
C PRO A 7 -2.63 7.48 -6.59
N PRO A 8 -2.36 7.22 -5.31
CA PRO A 8 -3.42 7.17 -4.32
C PRO A 8 -4.12 8.53 -4.25
N VAL A 9 -5.43 8.55 -4.44
CA VAL A 9 -6.23 9.78 -4.27
C VAL A 9 -6.36 10.12 -2.80
N ASN A 10 -6.57 9.11 -1.98
CA ASN A 10 -6.59 9.20 -0.54
C ASN A 10 -5.70 8.10 0.05
N LEU A 11 -4.56 8.48 0.63
CA LEU A 11 -3.59 7.51 1.13
C LEU A 11 -4.17 6.61 2.22
N TYR A 12 -5.00 7.17 3.12
CA TYR A 12 -5.66 6.39 4.17
C TYR A 12 -6.55 5.29 3.58
N THR A 13 -7.38 5.66 2.60
CA THR A 13 -8.26 4.70 1.92
C THR A 13 -7.47 3.63 1.19
N SER A 14 -6.44 4.02 0.45
CA SER A 14 -5.57 3.09 -0.29
C SER A 14 -4.92 2.07 0.64
N VAL A 15 -4.35 2.54 1.75
CA VAL A 15 -3.72 1.67 2.74
C VAL A 15 -4.75 0.79 3.45
N SER A 16 -5.94 1.33 3.78
CA SER A 16 -7.03 0.55 4.38
C SER A 16 -7.51 -0.56 3.46
N ASN A 17 -7.65 -0.29 2.16
CA ASN A 17 -8.01 -1.30 1.16
C ASN A 17 -7.00 -2.45 1.14
N LEU A 18 -5.71 -2.13 1.03
CA LEU A 18 -4.64 -3.14 1.03
C LEU A 18 -4.58 -3.92 2.36
N ASN A 19 -4.73 -3.22 3.49
CA ASN A 19 -4.76 -3.86 4.80
C ASN A 19 -5.94 -4.82 4.96
N ASN A 20 -7.11 -4.45 4.43
CA ASN A 20 -8.32 -5.26 4.52
C ASN A 20 -8.27 -6.53 3.67
N LEU A 21 -7.39 -6.62 2.68
CA LEU A 21 -7.17 -7.85 1.93
C LEU A 21 -6.75 -9.02 2.82
N VAL A 22 -6.07 -8.76 3.94
CA VAL A 22 -5.73 -9.80 4.93
C VAL A 22 -6.97 -10.42 5.58
N ASN A 23 -8.07 -9.66 5.64
CA ASN A 23 -9.33 -10.11 6.23
C ASN A 23 -10.22 -10.87 5.25
N THR A 24 -9.77 -11.07 4.02
CA THR A 24 -10.50 -11.85 3.00
C THR A 24 -10.67 -13.28 3.51
N LYS A 25 -11.92 -13.75 3.54
CA LYS A 25 -12.23 -15.12 4.01
C LYS A 25 -11.70 -16.13 3.01
N VAL A 26 -10.66 -16.84 3.38
CA VAL A 26 -10.24 -18.05 2.69
C VAL A 26 -11.15 -19.19 3.12
N LEU A 27 -11.63 -19.98 2.17
CA LEU A 27 -12.46 -21.16 2.43
C LEU A 27 -11.82 -22.03 3.53
N ASN A 28 -12.61 -22.33 4.56
CA ASN A 28 -12.29 -23.16 5.73
C ASN A 28 -11.69 -22.44 6.96
N SER A 29 -12.03 -21.17 7.22
CA SER A 29 -11.74 -20.50 8.50
C SER A 29 -10.31 -20.68 9.04
N VAL A 30 -9.34 -20.63 8.14
CA VAL A 30 -7.93 -20.69 8.47
C VAL A 30 -7.56 -19.33 9.10
N ASP A 31 -7.02 -19.34 10.32
CA ASP A 31 -6.51 -18.11 10.92
C ASP A 31 -5.31 -17.56 10.14
N GLY A 32 -5.03 -16.27 10.26
CA GLY A 32 -3.97 -15.62 9.50
C GLY A 32 -2.59 -16.26 9.68
N ARG A 33 -2.32 -16.94 10.81
CA ARG A 33 -1.07 -17.66 11.05
C ARG A 33 -0.99 -18.92 10.20
N THR A 34 -2.05 -19.73 10.21
CA THR A 34 -2.13 -20.97 9.44
C THR A 34 -2.10 -20.67 7.95
N PHE A 35 -2.77 -19.60 7.51
CA PHE A 35 -2.71 -19.14 6.14
C PHE A 35 -1.28 -18.74 5.76
N TYR A 36 -0.61 -17.93 6.59
CA TYR A 36 0.76 -17.51 6.34
C TYR A 36 1.72 -18.69 6.21
N GLN A 37 1.62 -19.68 7.13
CA GLN A 37 2.43 -20.89 7.06
C GLN A 37 2.16 -21.67 5.76
N MET A 38 0.90 -21.82 5.39
CA MET A 38 0.50 -22.49 4.15
C MET A 38 1.05 -21.76 2.92
N MET A 39 1.06 -20.43 2.92
CA MET A 39 1.62 -19.63 1.84
C MET A 39 3.14 -19.79 1.73
N LEU A 40 3.84 -19.72 2.86
CA LEU A 40 5.28 -19.97 2.90
C LEU A 40 5.62 -21.37 2.39
N ASP A 41 4.86 -22.38 2.77
CA ASP A 41 5.07 -23.75 2.32
C ASP A 41 4.85 -23.90 0.81
N LYS A 42 3.83 -23.23 0.25
CA LYS A 42 3.58 -23.20 -1.20
C LYS A 42 4.72 -22.53 -1.95
N LEU A 43 5.11 -21.34 -1.53
CA LEU A 43 6.21 -20.57 -2.14
C LEU A 43 7.54 -21.33 -2.02
N THR A 44 7.84 -21.88 -0.84
CA THR A 44 9.06 -22.64 -0.62
C THR A 44 9.14 -23.86 -1.53
N ARG A 45 8.04 -24.61 -1.69
CA ARG A 45 7.98 -25.76 -2.61
C ARG A 45 8.17 -25.31 -4.05
N TYR A 46 7.53 -24.22 -4.46
CA TYR A 46 7.69 -23.68 -5.81
C TYR A 46 9.15 -23.29 -6.09
N PHE A 47 9.77 -22.46 -5.25
CA PHE A 47 11.18 -22.05 -5.45
C PHE A 47 12.15 -23.21 -5.35
N SER A 48 11.92 -24.15 -4.44
CA SER A 48 12.75 -25.39 -4.35
C SER A 48 12.68 -26.19 -5.65
N SER A 49 11.51 -26.24 -6.32
CA SER A 49 11.36 -26.92 -7.60
C SER A 49 12.08 -26.23 -8.76
N LYS A 50 12.26 -24.90 -8.66
CA LYS A 50 12.95 -24.08 -9.69
C LYS A 50 14.47 -23.98 -9.46
N GLY A 51 14.96 -24.37 -8.29
CA GLY A 51 16.40 -24.34 -7.94
C GLY A 51 17.00 -22.91 -7.84
N ARG A 52 16.17 -21.88 -7.84
CA ARG A 52 16.59 -20.49 -7.72
C ARG A 52 15.55 -19.65 -6.96
N PHE A 53 16.03 -18.59 -6.34
CA PHE A 53 15.24 -17.62 -5.58
C PHE A 53 15.33 -16.25 -6.30
N ASP A 54 14.65 -16.14 -7.44
CA ASP A 54 14.48 -14.85 -8.12
C ASP A 54 13.01 -14.44 -8.05
N PHE A 55 12.79 -13.18 -7.67
CA PHE A 55 11.45 -12.60 -7.60
C PHE A 55 11.33 -11.58 -8.74
N ASP A 56 10.82 -12.03 -9.87
CA ASP A 56 10.45 -11.16 -10.99
C ASP A 56 8.97 -11.36 -11.37
N GLU A 57 8.47 -10.53 -12.28
CA GLU A 57 7.07 -10.62 -12.73
C GLU A 57 6.75 -11.98 -13.36
N ALA A 58 7.71 -12.59 -14.05
CA ALA A 58 7.56 -13.89 -14.68
C ALA A 58 7.35 -14.99 -13.63
N VAL A 59 7.95 -14.87 -12.46
CA VAL A 59 7.81 -15.83 -11.36
C VAL A 59 6.38 -15.87 -10.84
N LEU A 60 5.74 -14.72 -10.64
CA LEU A 60 4.34 -14.69 -10.21
C LEU A 60 3.40 -15.31 -11.24
N PHE A 61 3.64 -15.05 -12.52
CA PHE A 61 2.87 -15.62 -13.60
C PHE A 61 3.06 -17.15 -13.69
N ASP A 62 4.29 -17.61 -13.63
CA ASP A 62 4.64 -19.03 -13.60
C ASP A 62 4.04 -19.74 -12.38
N PHE A 63 4.07 -19.08 -11.20
CA PHE A 63 3.47 -19.63 -10.00
C PHE A 63 1.96 -19.78 -10.12
N GLN A 64 1.25 -18.80 -10.69
CA GLN A 64 -0.19 -18.87 -10.93
C GLN A 64 -0.58 -19.93 -11.97
N ASN A 65 0.32 -20.28 -12.86
CA ASN A 65 0.11 -21.38 -13.83
C ASN A 65 0.61 -22.73 -13.31
N SER A 66 1.16 -22.80 -12.11
CA SER A 66 1.67 -24.04 -11.50
C SER A 66 0.56 -24.82 -10.79
N PRO A 67 0.79 -26.10 -10.46
CA PRO A 67 -0.11 -26.89 -9.61
C PRO A 67 -0.29 -26.28 -8.20
N GLN A 68 0.61 -25.39 -7.78
CA GLN A 68 0.59 -24.67 -6.50
C GLN A 68 -0.14 -23.33 -6.56
N LYS A 69 -0.82 -23.00 -7.66
CA LYS A 69 -1.55 -21.73 -7.85
C LYS A 69 -2.45 -21.39 -6.68
N LEU A 70 -2.62 -20.08 -6.49
CA LEU A 70 -3.51 -19.52 -5.46
C LEU A 70 -4.90 -19.31 -6.04
N THR A 71 -5.90 -19.45 -5.20
CA THR A 71 -7.23 -18.91 -5.45
C THR A 71 -7.21 -17.39 -5.35
N GLU A 72 -8.22 -16.69 -5.88
CA GLU A 72 -8.33 -15.22 -5.76
C GLU A 72 -8.28 -14.74 -4.31
N ASN A 73 -8.96 -15.44 -3.41
CA ASN A 73 -8.95 -15.09 -1.99
C ASN A 73 -7.58 -15.31 -1.33
N GLU A 74 -6.89 -16.39 -1.68
CA GLU A 74 -5.52 -16.63 -1.22
C GLU A 74 -4.56 -15.58 -1.77
N LEU A 75 -4.73 -15.18 -3.02
CA LEU A 75 -3.93 -14.11 -3.63
C LEU A 75 -4.19 -12.76 -2.95
N ALA A 76 -5.44 -12.38 -2.74
CA ALA A 76 -5.80 -11.17 -2.02
C ALA A 76 -5.16 -11.13 -0.62
N MET A 77 -5.28 -12.22 0.13
CA MET A 77 -4.70 -12.34 1.47
C MET A 77 -3.16 -12.32 1.45
N LEU A 78 -2.53 -12.88 0.41
CA LEU A 78 -1.09 -12.81 0.21
C LEU A 78 -0.66 -11.35 -0.03
N ILE A 79 -1.33 -10.63 -0.93
CA ILE A 79 -1.04 -9.23 -1.23
C ILE A 79 -1.17 -8.38 0.05
N GLY A 80 -2.26 -8.54 0.80
CA GLY A 80 -2.47 -7.82 2.06
C GLY A 80 -1.40 -8.15 3.10
N SER A 81 -0.99 -9.42 3.21
CA SER A 81 0.08 -9.84 4.12
C SER A 81 1.43 -9.24 3.74
N MET A 82 1.79 -9.28 2.46
CA MET A 82 3.01 -8.67 1.94
C MET A 82 3.01 -7.16 2.15
N PHE A 83 1.87 -6.51 1.95
CA PHE A 83 1.72 -5.08 2.25
C PHE A 83 2.00 -4.79 3.74
N ARG A 84 1.43 -5.56 4.67
CA ARG A 84 1.69 -5.38 6.11
C ARG A 84 3.16 -5.58 6.47
N PHE A 85 3.84 -6.57 5.87
CA PHE A 85 5.27 -6.78 6.10
C PHE A 85 6.11 -5.63 5.57
N THR A 86 5.83 -5.18 4.34
CA THR A 86 6.55 -4.06 3.74
C THR A 86 6.33 -2.76 4.52
N ALA A 87 5.10 -2.49 4.93
CA ALA A 87 4.79 -1.32 5.76
C ALA A 87 5.50 -1.37 7.11
N ALA A 88 5.56 -2.53 7.76
CA ALA A 88 6.29 -2.73 9.00
C ALA A 88 7.80 -2.50 8.82
N ASP A 89 8.39 -2.98 7.73
CA ASP A 89 9.82 -2.82 7.41
C ASP A 89 10.18 -1.36 7.12
N ILE A 90 9.35 -0.65 6.37
CA ILE A 90 9.53 0.80 6.12
C ILE A 90 9.49 1.58 7.43
N ASN A 91 8.54 1.28 8.31
CA ASN A 91 8.42 1.93 9.61
C ASN A 91 9.62 1.65 10.51
N PHE A 92 10.09 0.41 10.48
CA PHE A 92 11.31 -0.02 11.16
C PHE A 92 12.53 0.78 10.71
N THR A 93 12.77 0.82 9.42
CA THR A 93 13.89 1.55 8.83
C THR A 93 13.81 3.04 9.15
N SER A 94 12.61 3.63 9.08
CA SER A 94 12.38 5.03 9.44
C SER A 94 12.69 5.31 10.91
N ASP A 95 12.29 4.41 11.81
CA ASP A 95 12.56 4.57 13.25
C ASP A 95 14.06 4.45 13.58
N LEU A 96 14.77 3.53 12.91
CA LEU A 96 16.22 3.40 13.00
C LEU A 96 16.94 4.68 12.57
N ILE A 97 16.57 5.22 11.41
CA ILE A 97 17.19 6.43 10.86
C ILE A 97 16.93 7.63 11.78
N ASN A 98 15.69 7.79 12.23
CA ASN A 98 15.26 8.95 12.99
C ASN A 98 15.45 8.79 14.49
N ARG A 99 15.84 7.60 14.99
CA ARG A 99 16.10 7.29 16.41
C ARG A 99 14.96 7.66 17.35
N ARG A 100 13.70 7.46 16.92
CA ARG A 100 12.52 7.88 17.69
C ARG A 100 12.04 6.84 18.70
N GLY A 101 12.54 5.62 18.63
CA GLY A 101 12.27 4.55 19.59
C GLY A 101 10.82 4.06 19.57
N MET A 102 10.11 4.26 18.44
CA MET A 102 8.69 3.92 18.34
C MET A 102 8.43 2.42 18.22
N ILE A 103 9.37 1.70 17.60
CA ILE A 103 9.24 0.27 17.30
C ILE A 103 10.27 -0.58 18.07
N THR A 104 11.03 0.05 18.93
CA THR A 104 12.25 -0.45 19.57
C THR A 104 12.17 -1.82 20.29
N PRO A 105 11.09 -2.23 20.97
CA PRO A 105 11.12 -3.50 21.73
C PRO A 105 11.21 -4.74 20.85
N ILE A 106 10.60 -4.71 19.65
CA ILE A 106 10.57 -5.84 18.73
C ILE A 106 11.87 -5.93 17.95
N GLN A 107 12.41 -4.81 17.60
CA GLN A 107 13.58 -4.61 16.79
C GLN A 107 14.87 -5.10 17.44
N LYS A 108 15.02 -4.85 18.73
CA LYS A 108 16.19 -5.30 19.47
C LYS A 108 16.35 -6.82 19.35
N LYS A 109 15.23 -7.56 19.34
CA LYS A 109 15.22 -9.01 19.16
C LYS A 109 15.56 -9.46 17.73
N ILE A 110 15.27 -8.65 16.72
CA ILE A 110 15.62 -8.94 15.32
C ILE A 110 17.12 -8.70 15.09
N TYR A 111 17.67 -7.62 15.62
CA TYR A 111 19.09 -7.28 15.51
C TYR A 111 20.00 -8.25 16.26
N ASP A 112 19.54 -8.79 17.39
CA ASP A 112 20.27 -9.79 18.15
C ASP A 112 20.32 -11.17 17.46
N GLY A 113 19.88 -11.27 16.21
CA GLY A 113 19.89 -12.49 15.41
C GLY A 113 18.91 -13.56 15.89
N THR A 114 18.03 -13.21 16.82
CA THR A 114 17.07 -14.14 17.38
C THR A 114 15.73 -14.05 16.63
N ASN A 115 15.41 -15.13 15.96
CA ASN A 115 14.08 -15.53 15.48
C ASN A 115 13.12 -14.40 14.98
N LEU A 116 13.04 -14.20 13.67
CA LEU A 116 12.11 -13.28 12.99
C LEU A 116 10.61 -13.58 13.26
N THR A 117 10.28 -14.72 13.84
CA THR A 117 8.90 -15.15 14.10
C THR A 117 8.07 -14.16 14.93
N PRO A 118 8.60 -13.47 15.97
CA PRO A 118 7.83 -12.46 16.71
C PRO A 118 7.47 -11.23 15.86
N PHE A 119 8.39 -10.77 15.00
CA PHE A 119 8.15 -9.64 14.10
C PHE A 119 7.02 -9.95 13.12
N PHE A 120 7.08 -11.09 12.46
CA PHE A 120 6.03 -11.51 11.53
C PHE A 120 4.68 -11.68 12.23
N LYS A 121 4.66 -12.20 13.46
CA LYS A 121 3.42 -12.30 14.24
C LYS A 121 2.81 -10.95 14.55
N GLU A 122 3.59 -9.97 14.96
CA GLU A 122 3.08 -8.64 15.29
C GLU A 122 2.71 -7.84 14.05
N ALA A 123 3.46 -7.93 12.96
CA ALA A 123 3.11 -7.30 11.69
C ALA A 123 1.77 -7.81 11.14
N LEU A 124 1.44 -9.09 11.36
CA LEU A 124 0.16 -9.68 10.96
C LEU A 124 -1.00 -9.31 11.90
N VAL A 125 -0.71 -9.07 13.18
CA VAL A 125 -1.73 -8.77 14.21
C VAL A 125 -1.98 -7.28 14.34
N CYS A 126 -0.96 -6.44 14.15
CA CYS A 126 -1.11 -5.00 14.15
C CYS A 126 -1.68 -4.55 12.81
N ASP A 127 -2.99 -4.38 12.75
CA ASP A 127 -3.64 -3.80 11.59
C ASP A 127 -3.27 -2.33 11.41
N PHE A 128 -3.65 -1.78 10.26
CA PHE A 128 -3.34 -0.41 9.91
C PHE A 128 -3.94 0.62 10.89
N GLU A 129 -5.12 0.36 11.42
CA GLU A 129 -5.75 1.26 12.40
C GLU A 129 -4.96 1.32 13.70
N CYS A 130 -4.52 0.17 14.20
CA CYS A 130 -3.63 0.11 15.35
C CYS A 130 -2.33 0.91 15.11
N TYR A 131 -1.77 0.81 13.89
CA TYR A 131 -0.59 1.57 13.49
C TYR A 131 -0.85 3.08 13.48
N ILE A 132 -1.95 3.53 12.89
CA ILE A 132 -2.32 4.94 12.85
C ILE A 132 -2.45 5.51 14.26
N HIS A 133 -3.25 4.86 15.12
CA HIS A 133 -3.52 5.38 16.46
C HIS A 133 -2.30 5.34 17.38
N LYS A 134 -1.49 4.30 17.30
CA LYS A 134 -0.33 4.15 18.21
C LYS A 134 0.93 4.86 17.75
N GLN A 135 1.07 5.11 16.47
CA GLN A 135 2.33 5.62 15.91
C GLN A 135 2.15 6.88 15.08
N LEU A 136 1.30 6.88 14.08
CA LEU A 136 1.23 7.97 13.11
C LEU A 136 0.57 9.23 13.70
N LEU A 137 -0.55 9.10 14.39
CA LEU A 137 -1.23 10.23 15.03
C LEU A 137 -0.39 10.93 16.11
N PRO A 138 0.30 10.23 17.02
CA PRO A 138 1.22 10.88 17.94
C PRO A 138 2.34 11.65 17.24
N LEU A 139 2.91 11.12 16.16
CA LEU A 139 3.92 11.83 15.36
C LEU A 139 3.34 13.05 14.65
N TRP A 140 2.17 12.92 14.06
CA TRP A 140 1.46 14.04 13.45
C TRP A 140 1.26 15.18 14.43
N ARG A 141 0.80 14.88 15.63
CA ARG A 141 0.61 15.88 16.69
C ARG A 141 1.89 16.60 17.07
N VAL A 142 3.00 15.88 17.19
CA VAL A 142 4.29 16.47 17.59
C VAL A 142 4.90 17.31 16.47
N HIS A 143 4.87 16.84 15.23
CA HIS A 143 5.64 17.45 14.15
C HIS A 143 4.86 18.41 13.27
N PHE A 144 3.57 18.23 13.13
CA PHE A 144 2.75 19.02 12.21
C PHE A 144 1.77 19.96 12.94
N LYS A 145 1.18 19.52 14.03
CA LYS A 145 0.23 20.36 14.78
C LYS A 145 0.90 21.56 15.45
N GLY A 146 2.11 21.37 15.96
CA GLY A 146 2.92 22.47 16.52
C GLY A 146 3.36 23.51 15.48
N ALA A 147 3.50 23.13 14.21
CA ALA A 147 3.86 24.02 13.12
C ALA A 147 2.66 24.83 12.58
N LEU A 148 1.42 24.36 12.80
CA LEU A 148 0.20 25.01 12.29
C LEU A 148 -0.50 25.90 13.30
N ASN A 149 0.06 26.12 14.50
CA ASN A 149 -0.56 26.90 15.61
C ASN A 149 -2.02 26.50 15.88
N ALA A 150 -2.37 25.23 15.66
CA ALA A 150 -3.74 24.76 15.79
C ALA A 150 -4.09 24.50 17.27
N GLU A 151 -5.23 25.04 17.70
CA GLU A 151 -5.85 24.71 18.99
C GLU A 151 -6.05 23.19 19.15
N PRO A 152 -6.07 22.66 20.39
CA PRO A 152 -6.28 21.23 20.62
C PRO A 152 -7.65 20.80 20.06
N ILE A 153 -7.65 20.08 18.97
CA ILE A 153 -8.85 19.54 18.34
C ILE A 153 -9.09 18.11 18.90
N ALA A 154 -10.36 17.69 19.01
CA ALA A 154 -10.72 16.36 19.49
C ALA A 154 -10.04 15.23 18.69
N GLU A 155 -9.78 14.06 19.30
CA GLU A 155 -9.02 12.96 18.65
C GLU A 155 -9.56 12.55 17.27
N SER A 156 -10.89 12.55 17.09
CA SER A 156 -11.54 12.26 15.81
C SER A 156 -11.17 13.27 14.71
N SER A 157 -11.08 14.55 15.07
CA SER A 157 -10.74 15.60 14.10
C SER A 157 -9.24 15.63 13.72
N ASP A 158 -8.35 15.12 14.56
CA ASP A 158 -6.93 14.95 14.22
C ASP A 158 -6.76 13.88 13.13
N LEU A 159 -7.50 12.79 13.22
CA LEU A 159 -7.49 11.74 12.18
C LEU A 159 -8.05 12.26 10.87
N ASP A 160 -9.20 12.94 10.89
CA ASP A 160 -9.80 13.53 9.69
C ASP A 160 -8.87 14.55 9.03
N THR A 161 -8.20 15.37 9.84
CA THR A 161 -7.20 16.33 9.36
C THR A 161 -6.00 15.62 8.71
N LEU A 162 -5.50 14.55 9.33
CA LEU A 162 -4.42 13.73 8.77
C LEU A 162 -4.85 13.08 7.45
N ILE A 163 -6.04 12.47 7.42
CA ILE A 163 -6.59 11.83 6.21
C ILE A 163 -6.70 12.85 5.08
N HIS A 164 -7.26 14.03 5.37
CA HIS A 164 -7.38 15.10 4.36
C HIS A 164 -6.00 15.56 3.89
N ALA A 165 -5.08 15.88 4.80
CA ALA A 165 -3.75 16.39 4.47
C ALA A 165 -2.87 15.38 3.70
N THR A 166 -3.17 14.09 3.78
CA THR A 166 -2.49 13.02 3.03
C THR A 166 -3.26 12.55 1.80
N SER A 167 -4.17 13.38 1.29
CA SER A 167 -4.98 13.08 0.11
C SER A 167 -4.81 14.15 -0.98
N LEU A 168 -5.12 13.78 -2.22
CA LEU A 168 -5.21 14.72 -3.32
C LEU A 168 -6.38 15.71 -3.14
N TYR A 169 -7.35 15.40 -2.28
CA TYR A 169 -8.44 16.32 -1.93
C TYR A 169 -7.92 17.65 -1.33
N ALA A 170 -6.81 17.60 -0.57
CA ALA A 170 -6.16 18.80 -0.03
C ALA A 170 -5.56 19.71 -1.12
N LEU A 171 -5.36 19.16 -2.32
CA LEU A 171 -4.76 19.85 -3.46
C LEU A 171 -5.79 20.11 -4.58
N SER A 172 -7.08 19.97 -4.32
CA SER A 172 -8.16 20.01 -5.32
C SER A 172 -8.09 21.26 -6.22
N ASP A 173 -7.98 22.45 -5.62
CA ASP A 173 -7.89 23.70 -6.39
C ASP A 173 -6.61 23.76 -7.24
N TYR A 174 -5.49 23.34 -6.67
CA TYR A 174 -4.21 23.30 -7.39
C TYR A 174 -4.25 22.30 -8.56
N LEU A 175 -4.85 21.13 -8.35
CA LEU A 175 -5.01 20.13 -9.41
C LEU A 175 -5.92 20.63 -10.54
N ARG A 176 -7.00 21.32 -10.18
CA ARG A 176 -7.94 21.89 -11.16
C ARG A 176 -7.25 22.97 -12.01
N ASP A 177 -6.52 23.88 -11.38
CA ASP A 177 -6.01 25.09 -12.01
C ASP A 177 -4.61 24.88 -12.68
N SER A 178 -3.88 23.84 -12.31
CA SER A 178 -2.55 23.55 -12.82
C SER A 178 -2.60 22.89 -14.19
N THR A 179 -1.94 23.50 -15.17
CA THR A 179 -1.71 22.91 -16.51
C THR A 179 -0.48 21.99 -16.57
N LYS A 180 0.26 21.86 -15.47
CA LYS A 180 1.53 21.13 -15.43
C LYS A 180 1.42 19.67 -15.02
N ILE A 181 0.28 19.32 -14.39
CA ILE A 181 0.04 17.98 -13.82
C ILE A 181 -0.96 17.24 -14.69
N ALA A 182 -0.64 15.99 -15.02
CA ALA A 182 -1.58 15.03 -15.59
C ALA A 182 -1.58 13.75 -14.74
N VAL A 183 -2.64 12.97 -14.87
CA VAL A 183 -2.83 11.71 -14.17
C VAL A 183 -3.15 10.60 -15.17
N MET A 184 -2.46 9.48 -15.06
CA MET A 184 -2.86 8.21 -15.68
C MET A 184 -3.27 7.24 -14.60
N HIS A 185 -4.43 6.63 -14.74
CA HIS A 185 -4.96 5.71 -13.73
C HIS A 185 -5.72 4.54 -14.36
N ASN A 186 -5.87 3.46 -13.61
CA ASN A 186 -6.68 2.30 -13.97
C ASN A 186 -7.96 2.29 -13.14
N ALA A 187 -9.11 2.08 -13.79
CA ALA A 187 -10.41 2.12 -13.12
C ALA A 187 -10.63 0.93 -12.15
N ASP A 188 -9.93 -0.17 -12.38
CA ASP A 188 -9.95 -1.39 -11.57
C ASP A 188 -8.85 -1.45 -10.50
N ASP A 189 -8.19 -0.32 -10.22
CA ASP A 189 -7.11 -0.27 -9.24
C ASP A 189 -7.64 -0.49 -7.81
N ILE A 190 -7.10 -1.48 -7.13
CA ILE A 190 -7.53 -1.90 -5.78
C ILE A 190 -7.28 -0.85 -4.70
N ILE A 191 -6.39 0.13 -4.95
CA ILE A 191 -6.10 1.18 -3.98
C ILE A 191 -7.12 2.32 -4.00
N LEU A 192 -8.00 2.38 -5.02
CA LEU A 192 -9.01 3.42 -5.13
C LEU A 192 -10.17 3.19 -4.18
N GLY A 193 -10.62 4.28 -3.57
CA GLY A 193 -11.83 4.33 -2.76
C GLY A 193 -13.05 4.74 -3.57
N LYS A 194 -14.21 4.62 -2.93
CA LYS A 194 -15.47 5.07 -3.51
C LYS A 194 -15.43 6.59 -3.72
N GLY A 195 -15.59 7.03 -4.96
CA GLY A 195 -15.61 8.44 -5.34
C GLY A 195 -14.28 8.97 -5.87
N ASP A 196 -13.15 8.24 -5.69
CA ASP A 196 -11.83 8.70 -6.13
C ASP A 196 -11.77 8.94 -7.64
N ILE A 197 -12.35 8.04 -8.46
CA ILE A 197 -12.43 8.24 -9.91
C ILE A 197 -13.28 9.49 -10.25
N GLY A 198 -14.36 9.72 -9.51
CA GLY A 198 -15.19 10.92 -9.67
C GLY A 198 -14.39 12.19 -9.41
N PHE A 199 -13.66 12.22 -8.32
CA PHE A 199 -12.74 13.31 -7.98
C PHE A 199 -11.70 13.57 -9.08
N LEU A 200 -11.04 12.52 -9.56
CA LEU A 200 -10.04 12.66 -10.63
C LEU A 200 -10.68 13.21 -11.91
N LYS A 201 -11.85 12.74 -12.32
CA LYS A 201 -12.57 13.25 -13.50
C LYS A 201 -12.95 14.72 -13.37
N GLU A 202 -13.42 15.13 -12.18
CA GLU A 202 -13.83 16.49 -11.90
C GLU A 202 -12.66 17.48 -11.93
N HIS A 203 -11.52 17.12 -11.32
CA HIS A 203 -10.41 18.05 -11.12
C HIS A 203 -9.32 17.97 -12.19
N MET A 204 -9.21 16.85 -12.90
CA MET A 204 -8.19 16.67 -13.93
C MET A 204 -8.75 16.87 -15.35
N ALA A 205 -10.04 16.60 -15.57
CA ALA A 205 -10.69 16.74 -16.87
C ALA A 205 -9.90 16.08 -18.01
N GLU A 206 -9.47 16.84 -19.03
CA GLU A 206 -8.70 16.37 -20.18
C GLU A 206 -7.28 15.89 -19.82
N ARG A 207 -6.79 16.18 -18.60
CA ARG A 207 -5.48 15.77 -18.11
C ARG A 207 -5.52 14.43 -17.37
N LEU A 208 -6.64 13.74 -17.40
CA LEU A 208 -6.83 12.38 -16.89
C LEU A 208 -6.87 11.39 -18.03
N THR A 209 -5.93 10.47 -18.08
CA THR A 209 -6.02 9.26 -18.89
C THR A 209 -6.47 8.11 -17.99
N LEU A 210 -7.67 7.57 -18.24
CA LEU A 210 -8.26 6.51 -17.44
C LEU A 210 -8.44 5.25 -18.27
N TYR A 211 -7.68 4.21 -17.96
CA TYR A 211 -7.82 2.89 -18.56
C TYR A 211 -8.87 2.06 -17.81
N PRO A 212 -9.65 1.23 -18.51
CA PRO A 212 -10.66 0.40 -17.86
C PRO A 212 -10.06 -0.70 -16.97
N TYR A 213 -8.89 -1.21 -17.35
CA TYR A 213 -8.21 -2.33 -16.71
C TYR A 213 -6.72 -2.09 -16.62
N GLY A 214 -6.07 -2.72 -15.64
CA GLY A 214 -4.63 -2.65 -15.43
C GLY A 214 -4.21 -2.78 -13.96
N GLY A 215 -5.19 -2.77 -13.04
CA GLY A 215 -4.91 -2.82 -11.60
C GLY A 215 -3.96 -1.72 -11.14
N HIS A 216 -3.18 -1.99 -10.10
CA HIS A 216 -2.18 -1.04 -9.61
C HIS A 216 -0.87 -1.18 -10.39
N LEU A 217 -0.65 -0.29 -11.37
CA LEU A 217 0.56 -0.23 -12.22
C LEU A 217 0.80 -1.46 -13.13
N GLY A 218 -0.13 -2.41 -13.20
CA GLY A 218 0.09 -3.67 -13.92
C GLY A 218 0.14 -3.54 -15.45
N ASN A 219 -0.29 -2.42 -15.99
CA ASN A 219 -0.29 -2.14 -17.44
C ASN A 219 0.83 -1.20 -17.90
N LEU A 220 1.76 -0.79 -17.03
CA LEU A 220 2.82 0.17 -17.39
C LEU A 220 3.73 -0.30 -18.53
N THR A 221 3.92 -1.61 -18.68
CA THR A 221 4.75 -2.20 -19.73
C THR A 221 3.99 -2.41 -21.04
N TYR A 222 2.68 -2.17 -21.07
CA TYR A 222 1.90 -2.30 -22.30
C TYR A 222 2.24 -1.16 -23.26
N ARG A 223 2.32 -1.51 -24.55
CA ARG A 223 2.77 -0.59 -25.60
C ARG A 223 1.97 0.72 -25.63
N GLU A 224 0.67 0.65 -25.42
CA GLU A 224 -0.22 1.80 -25.43
C GLU A 224 0.07 2.74 -24.26
N ASN A 225 0.17 2.19 -23.04
CA ASN A 225 0.50 2.98 -21.84
C ASN A 225 1.88 3.61 -21.94
N ALA A 226 2.87 2.86 -22.44
CA ALA A 226 4.22 3.38 -22.67
C ALA A 226 4.23 4.50 -23.70
N ALA A 227 3.44 4.40 -24.78
CA ALA A 227 3.30 5.44 -25.77
C ALA A 227 2.70 6.73 -25.18
N ASP A 228 1.61 6.61 -24.40
CA ASP A 228 0.97 7.75 -23.75
C ASP A 228 1.91 8.45 -22.73
N ILE A 229 2.72 7.68 -22.00
CA ILE A 229 3.74 8.23 -21.10
C ILE A 229 4.79 9.03 -21.89
N LEU A 230 5.28 8.48 -23.02
CA LEU A 230 6.28 9.14 -23.85
C LEU A 230 5.72 10.38 -24.54
N GLU A 231 4.47 10.39 -24.95
CA GLU A 231 3.81 11.54 -25.55
C GLU A 231 3.66 12.70 -24.56
N PHE A 232 3.46 12.41 -23.29
CA PHE A 232 3.39 13.44 -22.26
C PHE A 232 4.72 14.21 -22.07
N PHE A 233 5.84 13.57 -22.33
CA PHE A 233 7.19 14.17 -22.24
C PHE A 233 7.79 14.34 -23.64
N PRO A 234 7.49 15.43 -24.36
CA PRO A 234 8.02 15.70 -25.68
C PRO A 234 9.52 15.99 -25.68
#